data_c10f6b988144c0010c15525d71263dd5
#
_entry.id   c10f6b988144c0010c15525d71263dd5
#
_cell.length_a   1.000
_cell.length_b   1.000
_cell.length_c   1.000
_cell.angle_alpha   90.00
_cell.angle_beta   90.00
_cell.angle_gamma   90.00
#
_symmetry.space_group_name_H-M   'P 1'
#
loop_
_entity.id
_entity.type
_entity.pdbx_description
1 polymer ?
#
loop_
_entity_poly.entity_id
_entity_poly.type
_entity_poly.pdbx_seq_one_letter_code
_entity_poly.pdbx_strand_id
1 'polypeptide(L)'
;MTEDIKKACEVMAAGGIILYPTDTIWGIGCDATNEKAVQRVYELKRRTDNKAMLVLMDSEAKLDRYVSDVPEIAWDLISVSDKPLTIIYSSAKNLATNLLGADGSVGIRITNEEFSKKLCERFRKPLVSTSANVSGEPSPANFSEVSEVIKEGVDYIVSYRQDDMSKAAPSGIIKLGAGGLVQVIR
;
A
#
# COMPACT_ATOMS: atom_id res chain seq x y z
N MET A 1 -14.53 12.13 6.15
CA MET A 1 -14.28 10.80 5.57
C MET A 1 -14.86 10.64 4.15
N THR A 2 -16.17 10.71 3.94
CA THR A 2 -16.79 10.48 2.59
C THR A 2 -16.26 11.43 1.51
N GLU A 3 -16.12 12.70 1.83
CA GLU A 3 -15.57 13.70 0.90
C GLU A 3 -14.08 13.45 0.61
N ASP A 4 -13.29 13.06 1.63
CA ASP A 4 -11.90 12.67 1.43
C ASP A 4 -11.77 11.48 0.46
N ILE A 5 -12.62 10.46 0.63
CA ILE A 5 -12.62 9.28 -0.25
C ILE A 5 -12.93 9.69 -1.70
N LYS A 6 -13.93 10.55 -1.89
CA LYS A 6 -14.29 11.06 -3.22
C LYS A 6 -13.13 11.80 -3.87
N LYS A 7 -12.55 12.78 -3.15
CA LYS A 7 -11.41 13.58 -3.60
C LYS A 7 -10.19 12.71 -3.92
N ALA A 8 -9.84 11.79 -3.01
CA ALA A 8 -8.72 10.87 -3.20
C ALA A 8 -8.90 10.01 -4.46
N CYS A 9 -10.12 9.48 -4.70
CA CYS A 9 -10.41 8.74 -5.92
C CYS A 9 -10.26 9.59 -7.18
N GLU A 10 -10.76 10.85 -7.18
CA GLU A 10 -10.63 11.78 -8.32
C GLU A 10 -9.16 12.06 -8.64
N VAL A 11 -8.36 12.36 -7.62
CA VAL A 11 -6.92 12.62 -7.76
C VAL A 11 -6.19 11.40 -8.31
N MET A 12 -6.42 10.21 -7.75
CA MET A 12 -5.76 8.98 -8.22
C MET A 12 -6.20 8.59 -9.63
N ALA A 13 -7.47 8.78 -9.99
CA ALA A 13 -7.98 8.53 -11.34
C ALA A 13 -7.31 9.45 -12.38
N ALA A 14 -6.93 10.66 -11.99
CA ALA A 14 -6.16 11.59 -12.81
C ALA A 14 -4.64 11.30 -12.83
N GLY A 15 -4.19 10.22 -12.18
CA GLY A 15 -2.75 9.86 -12.09
C GLY A 15 -2.00 10.59 -10.98
N GLY A 16 -2.73 11.19 -10.04
CA GLY A 16 -2.15 11.86 -8.88
C GLY A 16 -1.76 10.91 -7.76
N ILE A 17 -1.06 11.46 -6.78
CA ILE A 17 -0.61 10.76 -5.58
C ILE A 17 -1.22 11.41 -4.33
N ILE A 18 -1.51 10.61 -3.33
CA ILE A 18 -2.18 11.04 -2.10
C ILE A 18 -1.37 10.70 -0.86
N LEU A 19 -1.56 11.48 0.20
CA LEU A 19 -1.11 11.18 1.55
C LEU A 19 -2.35 10.78 2.38
N TYR A 20 -2.36 9.56 2.94
CA TYR A 20 -3.55 9.00 3.56
C TYR A 20 -3.26 8.08 4.76
N PRO A 21 -4.20 7.97 5.73
CA PRO A 21 -4.07 7.04 6.84
C PRO A 21 -4.37 5.61 6.38
N THR A 22 -3.70 4.66 7.02
CA THR A 22 -3.89 3.22 6.79
C THR A 22 -4.10 2.48 8.11
N ASP A 23 -4.23 1.16 8.05
CA ASP A 23 -4.24 0.25 9.19
C ASP A 23 -2.89 0.16 9.93
N THR A 24 -1.86 0.81 9.39
CA THR A 24 -0.53 0.91 10.00
C THR A 24 -0.13 2.36 10.17
N ILE A 25 0.88 2.83 9.48
CA ILE A 25 1.36 4.20 9.48
C ILE A 25 0.77 4.99 8.31
N TRP A 26 0.86 6.32 8.35
CA TRP A 26 0.50 7.16 7.21
C TRP A 26 1.30 6.78 5.97
N GLY A 27 0.61 6.70 4.84
CA GLY A 27 1.17 6.23 3.59
C GLY A 27 1.03 7.23 2.45
N ILE A 28 1.94 7.10 1.49
CA ILE A 28 1.79 7.69 0.16
C ILE A 28 1.14 6.63 -0.73
N GLY A 29 0.10 7.02 -1.44
CA GLY A 29 -0.67 6.14 -2.31
C GLY A 29 -0.94 6.69 -3.69
N CYS A 30 -1.16 5.77 -4.62
CA CYS A 30 -1.61 6.06 -5.98
C CYS A 30 -2.28 4.82 -6.57
N ASP A 31 -2.81 4.92 -7.79
CA ASP A 31 -3.30 3.79 -8.57
C ASP A 31 -2.14 2.80 -8.84
N ALA A 32 -2.21 1.61 -8.25
CA ALA A 32 -1.19 0.56 -8.40
C ALA A 32 -1.11 -0.02 -9.83
N THR A 33 -2.03 0.35 -10.72
CA THR A 33 -2.02 -0.05 -12.14
C THR A 33 -1.43 1.01 -13.07
N ASN A 34 -1.06 2.19 -12.52
CA ASN A 34 -0.56 3.33 -13.29
C ASN A 34 0.95 3.53 -13.08
N GLU A 35 1.75 3.13 -14.06
CA GLU A 35 3.22 3.23 -14.00
C GLU A 35 3.73 4.66 -13.79
N LYS A 36 3.06 5.66 -14.39
CA LYS A 36 3.45 7.06 -14.22
C LYS A 36 3.21 7.54 -12.79
N ALA A 37 2.09 7.16 -12.19
CA ALA A 37 1.80 7.50 -10.80
C ALA A 37 2.76 6.80 -9.83
N VAL A 38 3.08 5.52 -10.07
CA VAL A 38 4.08 4.77 -9.31
C VAL A 38 5.46 5.43 -9.42
N GLN A 39 5.87 5.86 -10.60
CA GLN A 39 7.13 6.55 -10.82
C GLN A 39 7.21 7.86 -10.00
N ARG A 40 6.14 8.64 -9.94
CA ARG A 40 6.07 9.86 -9.11
C ARG A 40 6.25 9.56 -7.61
N VAL A 41 5.75 8.42 -7.13
CA VAL A 41 5.98 7.99 -5.74
C VAL A 41 7.45 7.69 -5.51
N TYR A 42 8.15 7.01 -6.42
CA TYR A 42 9.59 6.78 -6.32
C TYR A 42 10.37 8.10 -6.27
N GLU A 43 10.04 9.05 -7.15
CA GLU A 43 10.69 10.36 -7.23
C GLU A 43 10.48 11.17 -5.93
N LEU A 44 9.25 11.25 -5.43
CA LEU A 44 8.94 11.95 -4.17
C LEU A 44 9.70 11.36 -2.98
N LYS A 45 9.79 10.03 -2.92
CA LYS A 45 10.53 9.33 -1.87
C LYS A 45 12.04 9.37 -2.09
N ARG A 46 12.54 9.88 -3.22
CA ARG A 46 13.95 9.79 -3.63
C ARG A 46 14.46 8.36 -3.54
N ARG A 47 13.61 7.42 -3.90
CA ARG A 47 13.87 5.99 -3.76
C ARG A 47 14.60 5.47 -4.99
N THR A 48 15.81 4.94 -4.79
CA THR A 48 16.68 4.41 -5.85
C THR A 48 16.80 2.89 -5.83
N ASP A 49 16.30 2.24 -4.77
CA ASP A 49 16.31 0.79 -4.68
C ASP A 49 15.16 0.19 -5.51
N ASN A 50 15.40 -0.98 -6.08
CA ASN A 50 14.43 -1.74 -6.87
C ASN A 50 13.53 -2.64 -6.00
N LYS A 51 13.31 -2.27 -4.73
CA LYS A 51 12.42 -3.04 -3.87
C LYS A 51 10.97 -2.76 -4.26
N ALA A 52 10.18 -3.83 -4.32
CA ALA A 52 8.75 -3.75 -4.56
C ALA A 52 8.05 -2.77 -3.61
N MET A 53 7.04 -2.07 -4.12
CA MET A 53 6.12 -1.32 -3.29
C MET A 53 4.98 -2.22 -2.83
N LEU A 54 4.50 -1.96 -1.62
CA LEU A 54 3.34 -2.64 -1.06
C LEU A 54 2.05 -2.09 -1.70
N VAL A 55 1.09 -2.99 -1.86
CA VAL A 55 -0.22 -2.70 -2.43
C VAL A 55 -1.30 -3.01 -1.40
N LEU A 56 -2.29 -2.13 -1.25
CA LEU A 56 -3.49 -2.35 -0.44
C LEU A 56 -4.66 -2.78 -1.30
N MET A 57 -5.46 -3.70 -0.75
CA MET A 57 -6.74 -4.15 -1.30
C MET A 57 -7.78 -4.23 -0.17
N ASP A 58 -9.05 -4.09 -0.53
CA ASP A 58 -10.18 -4.14 0.39
C ASP A 58 -10.69 -5.56 0.67
N SER A 59 -10.34 -6.53 -0.17
CA SER A 59 -10.83 -7.91 -0.06
C SER A 59 -9.88 -8.92 -0.70
N GLU A 60 -9.69 -10.03 -0.02
CA GLU A 60 -8.96 -11.20 -0.52
C GLU A 60 -9.62 -11.80 -1.77
N ALA A 61 -10.94 -11.69 -1.92
CA ALA A 61 -11.66 -12.18 -3.09
C ALA A 61 -11.20 -11.57 -4.44
N LYS A 62 -10.39 -10.51 -4.37
CA LYS A 62 -9.82 -9.84 -5.56
C LYS A 62 -8.40 -10.30 -5.87
N LEU A 63 -7.77 -11.13 -5.05
CA LEU A 63 -6.37 -11.55 -5.21
C LEU A 63 -6.11 -12.19 -6.56
N ASP A 64 -6.98 -13.08 -7.02
CA ASP A 64 -6.84 -13.77 -8.31
C ASP A 64 -6.78 -12.84 -9.54
N ARG A 65 -7.19 -11.59 -9.39
CA ARG A 65 -7.07 -10.59 -10.46
C ARG A 65 -5.65 -10.05 -10.59
N TYR A 66 -4.85 -10.13 -9.51
CA TYR A 66 -3.53 -9.48 -9.41
C TYR A 66 -2.39 -10.44 -9.11
N VAL A 67 -2.72 -11.69 -8.78
CA VAL A 67 -1.77 -12.79 -8.57
C VAL A 67 -2.23 -13.98 -9.40
N SER A 68 -1.32 -14.55 -10.20
CA SER A 68 -1.68 -15.66 -11.12
C SER A 68 -1.88 -16.99 -10.40
N ASP A 69 -1.13 -17.19 -9.32
CA ASP A 69 -1.17 -18.40 -8.52
C ASP A 69 -1.12 -18.00 -7.04
N VAL A 70 -2.27 -17.98 -6.39
CA VAL A 70 -2.40 -17.68 -4.96
C VAL A 70 -2.26 -18.98 -4.18
N PRO A 71 -1.17 -19.18 -3.42
CA PRO A 71 -1.00 -20.39 -2.62
C PRO A 71 -2.13 -20.56 -1.60
N GLU A 72 -2.64 -21.79 -1.40
CA GLU A 72 -3.74 -22.06 -0.46
C GLU A 72 -3.48 -21.52 0.95
N ILE A 73 -2.25 -21.63 1.44
CA ILE A 73 -1.87 -21.10 2.75
C ILE A 73 -2.08 -19.59 2.89
N ALA A 74 -2.13 -18.83 1.77
CA ALA A 74 -2.40 -17.39 1.83
C ALA A 74 -3.78 -17.09 2.40
N TRP A 75 -4.79 -17.87 2.02
CA TRP A 75 -6.16 -17.73 2.50
C TRP A 75 -6.25 -17.97 4.01
N ASP A 76 -5.59 -19.02 4.50
CA ASP A 76 -5.54 -19.32 5.93
C ASP A 76 -4.85 -18.21 6.71
N LEU A 77 -3.69 -17.74 6.23
CA LEU A 77 -2.94 -16.66 6.89
C LEU A 77 -3.72 -15.35 6.95
N ILE A 78 -4.44 -14.99 5.88
CA ILE A 78 -5.29 -13.79 5.87
C ILE A 78 -6.43 -13.96 6.88
N SER A 79 -7.08 -15.13 6.92
CA SER A 79 -8.24 -15.37 7.77
C SER A 79 -7.94 -15.37 9.27
N VAL A 80 -6.74 -15.83 9.67
CA VAL A 80 -6.33 -15.92 11.08
C VAL A 80 -5.54 -14.71 11.57
N SER A 81 -5.24 -13.76 10.70
CA SER A 81 -4.39 -12.62 11.06
C SER A 81 -5.17 -11.53 11.78
N ASP A 82 -4.90 -11.34 13.06
CA ASP A 82 -5.47 -10.26 13.89
C ASP A 82 -4.78 -8.91 13.67
N LYS A 83 -3.60 -8.93 13.07
CA LYS A 83 -2.76 -7.75 12.85
C LYS A 83 -2.53 -7.52 11.37
N PRO A 84 -2.24 -6.27 10.95
CA PRO A 84 -1.90 -5.98 9.57
C PRO A 84 -0.78 -6.88 9.06
N LEU A 85 -1.08 -7.70 8.06
CA LEU A 85 -0.17 -8.65 7.45
C LEU A 85 0.01 -8.36 5.96
N THR A 86 1.25 -8.19 5.54
CA THR A 86 1.62 -8.11 4.13
C THR A 86 2.16 -9.46 3.68
N ILE A 87 1.59 -9.99 2.62
CA ILE A 87 2.05 -11.24 2.00
C ILE A 87 2.69 -10.91 0.66
N ILE A 88 3.93 -11.39 0.46
CA ILE A 88 4.64 -11.25 -0.81
C ILE A 88 4.35 -12.48 -1.66
N TYR A 89 3.77 -12.23 -2.84
CA TYR A 89 3.43 -13.21 -3.86
C TYR A 89 4.40 -13.14 -5.03
N SER A 90 4.72 -14.28 -5.64
CA SER A 90 5.73 -14.38 -6.70
C SER A 90 5.21 -14.15 -8.12
N SER A 91 3.90 -14.12 -8.33
CA SER A 91 3.29 -14.15 -9.68
C SER A 91 2.32 -13.00 -9.89
N ALA A 92 2.81 -11.77 -9.76
CA ALA A 92 1.99 -10.57 -9.95
C ALA A 92 1.54 -10.39 -11.40
N LYS A 93 0.32 -9.90 -11.59
CA LYS A 93 -0.25 -9.53 -12.89
C LYS A 93 -1.17 -8.31 -12.76
N ASN A 94 -1.47 -7.64 -13.88
CA ASN A 94 -2.40 -6.50 -13.94
C ASN A 94 -2.05 -5.33 -13.01
N LEU A 95 -0.78 -5.22 -12.62
CA LEU A 95 -0.22 -4.12 -11.84
C LEU A 95 0.84 -3.38 -12.66
N ALA A 96 1.15 -2.16 -12.27
CA ALA A 96 2.25 -1.40 -12.84
C ALA A 96 3.57 -2.19 -12.68
N THR A 97 4.32 -2.35 -13.76
CA THR A 97 5.53 -3.20 -13.74
C THR A 97 6.64 -2.63 -12.87
N ASN A 98 6.71 -1.31 -12.75
CA ASN A 98 7.72 -0.61 -11.97
C ASN A 98 7.46 -0.65 -10.43
N LEU A 99 6.33 -1.20 -9.97
CA LEU A 99 6.13 -1.43 -8.54
C LEU A 99 6.55 -2.83 -8.08
N LEU A 100 6.79 -3.75 -9.02
CA LEU A 100 7.12 -5.14 -8.73
C LEU A 100 8.58 -5.29 -8.29
N GLY A 101 8.87 -6.34 -7.53
CA GLY A 101 10.23 -6.78 -7.29
C GLY A 101 10.92 -7.24 -8.58
N ALA A 102 12.26 -7.30 -8.58
CA ALA A 102 13.03 -7.77 -9.73
C ALA A 102 12.68 -9.22 -10.14
N ASP A 103 12.16 -10.02 -9.21
CA ASP A 103 11.65 -11.37 -9.41
C ASP A 103 10.17 -11.44 -9.81
N GLY A 104 9.54 -10.29 -10.11
CA GLY A 104 8.11 -10.19 -10.42
C GLY A 104 7.19 -10.31 -9.21
N SER A 105 7.74 -10.27 -8.01
CA SER A 105 6.97 -10.36 -6.77
C SER A 105 6.27 -9.05 -6.41
N VAL A 106 5.19 -9.16 -5.62
CA VAL A 106 4.46 -8.02 -5.06
C VAL A 106 4.01 -8.32 -3.64
N GLY A 107 4.16 -7.35 -2.74
CA GLY A 107 3.57 -7.40 -1.41
C GLY A 107 2.15 -6.87 -1.44
N ILE A 108 1.18 -7.68 -1.02
CA ILE A 108 -0.23 -7.28 -0.93
C ILE A 108 -0.69 -7.40 0.51
N ARG A 109 -1.42 -6.39 0.98
CA ARG A 109 -2.09 -6.37 2.27
C ARG A 109 -3.59 -6.12 2.09
N ILE A 110 -4.40 -6.99 2.68
CA ILE A 110 -5.84 -6.77 2.78
C ILE A 110 -6.06 -5.86 3.99
N THR A 111 -6.62 -4.68 3.77
CA THR A 111 -6.87 -3.72 4.85
C THR A 111 -8.28 -3.87 5.40
N ASN A 112 -8.39 -3.83 6.74
CA ASN A 112 -9.67 -3.78 7.46
C ASN A 112 -9.90 -2.39 8.10
N GLU A 113 -8.96 -1.46 7.96
CA GLU A 113 -9.12 -0.10 8.45
C GLU A 113 -10.18 0.64 7.61
N GLU A 114 -11.10 1.33 8.30
CA GLU A 114 -12.34 1.84 7.70
C GLU A 114 -12.11 2.76 6.50
N PHE A 115 -11.16 3.70 6.61
CA PHE A 115 -10.91 4.66 5.53
C PHE A 115 -10.27 3.98 4.31
N SER A 116 -9.17 3.30 4.51
CA SER A 116 -8.39 2.67 3.44
C SER A 116 -9.19 1.56 2.75
N LYS A 117 -10.00 0.81 3.50
CA LYS A 117 -10.92 -0.19 2.94
C LYS A 117 -11.96 0.44 2.01
N LYS A 118 -12.69 1.45 2.52
CA LYS A 118 -13.69 2.18 1.72
C LYS A 118 -13.08 2.90 0.52
N LEU A 119 -11.85 3.38 0.65
CA LEU A 119 -11.11 3.98 -0.46
C LEU A 119 -10.84 2.96 -1.57
N CYS A 120 -10.31 1.77 -1.21
CA CYS A 120 -10.08 0.67 -2.16
C CYS A 120 -11.38 0.20 -2.81
N GLU A 121 -12.45 0.03 -2.03
CA GLU A 121 -13.78 -0.35 -2.52
C GLU A 121 -14.31 0.63 -3.57
N ARG A 122 -14.23 1.93 -3.28
CA ARG A 122 -14.72 2.97 -4.17
C ARG A 122 -13.86 3.14 -5.41
N PHE A 123 -12.55 3.10 -5.26
CA PHE A 123 -11.60 3.23 -6.36
C PHE A 123 -11.61 2.01 -7.29
N ARG A 124 -12.01 0.84 -6.78
CA ARG A 124 -12.13 -0.45 -7.50
C ARG A 124 -10.83 -1.00 -8.09
N LYS A 125 -9.70 -0.47 -7.65
CA LYS A 125 -8.36 -0.91 -8.01
C LYS A 125 -7.48 -0.99 -6.77
N PRO A 126 -6.39 -1.78 -6.81
CA PRO A 126 -5.41 -1.75 -5.74
C PRO A 126 -4.71 -0.40 -5.64
N LEU A 127 -4.33 -0.04 -4.43
CA LEU A 127 -3.61 1.20 -4.14
C LEU A 127 -2.17 0.89 -3.77
N VAL A 128 -1.22 1.66 -4.30
CA VAL A 128 0.13 1.67 -3.71
C VAL A 128 0.02 2.17 -2.27
N SER A 129 0.75 1.54 -1.37
CA SER A 129 0.88 1.96 0.02
C SER A 129 2.33 1.85 0.46
N THR A 130 3.00 2.97 0.54
CA THR A 130 4.37 3.06 1.05
C THR A 130 4.44 4.10 2.16
N SER A 131 5.35 3.93 3.13
CA SER A 131 5.48 4.85 4.26
C SER A 131 5.70 6.30 3.81
N ALA A 132 5.10 7.25 4.53
CA ALA A 132 5.10 8.68 4.20
C ALA A 132 6.41 9.38 4.64
N ASN A 133 7.56 8.87 4.18
CA ASN A 133 8.90 9.40 4.44
C ASN A 133 9.78 9.34 3.19
N VAL A 134 10.77 10.19 3.12
CA VAL A 134 11.87 10.05 2.16
C VAL A 134 12.65 8.78 2.49
N SER A 135 13.13 8.07 1.48
CA SER A 135 13.87 6.82 1.68
C SER A 135 15.12 7.04 2.54
N GLY A 136 15.32 6.16 3.52
CA GLY A 136 16.42 6.27 4.49
C GLY A 136 16.08 7.10 5.74
N GLU A 137 14.99 7.87 5.73
CA GLU A 137 14.51 8.58 6.92
C GLU A 137 13.56 7.69 7.74
N PRO A 138 13.38 7.96 9.05
CA PRO A 138 12.41 7.26 9.87
C PRO A 138 10.98 7.41 9.33
N SER A 139 10.18 6.34 9.42
CA SER A 139 8.75 6.41 9.11
C SER A 139 8.01 7.21 10.17
N PRO A 140 7.10 8.14 9.79
CA PRO A 140 6.32 8.92 10.75
C PRO A 140 5.36 8.03 11.52
N ALA A 141 5.28 8.19 12.84
CA ALA A 141 4.36 7.44 13.68
C ALA A 141 2.91 7.94 13.54
N ASN A 142 2.73 9.23 13.22
CA ASN A 142 1.44 9.89 13.01
C ASN A 142 1.59 11.04 12.00
N PHE A 143 0.47 11.71 11.67
CA PHE A 143 0.46 12.77 10.66
C PHE A 143 1.36 13.96 11.01
N SER A 144 1.47 14.32 12.29
CA SER A 144 2.28 15.48 12.70
C SER A 144 3.78 15.30 12.43
N GLU A 145 4.23 14.05 12.32
CA GLU A 145 5.63 13.72 12.05
C GLU A 145 5.95 13.61 10.53
N VAL A 146 4.92 13.68 9.67
CA VAL A 146 5.14 13.66 8.21
C VAL A 146 5.86 14.94 7.79
N SER A 147 6.99 14.80 7.10
CA SER A 147 7.80 15.94 6.66
C SER A 147 7.07 16.82 5.63
N GLU A 148 7.40 18.12 5.63
CA GLU A 148 6.81 19.06 4.65
C GLU A 148 7.12 18.67 3.21
N VAL A 149 8.29 18.09 2.93
CA VAL A 149 8.65 17.58 1.60
C VAL A 149 7.62 16.59 1.08
N ILE A 150 7.14 15.68 1.94
CA ILE A 150 6.10 14.72 1.56
C ILE A 150 4.75 15.41 1.40
N LYS A 151 4.38 16.30 2.34
CA LYS A 151 3.09 17.01 2.28
C LYS A 151 2.96 17.89 1.05
N GLU A 152 4.02 18.60 0.68
CA GLU A 152 4.05 19.46 -0.51
C GLU A 152 4.15 18.67 -1.82
N GLY A 153 4.70 17.46 -1.77
CA GLY A 153 4.93 16.64 -2.93
C GLY A 153 3.75 15.78 -3.39
N VAL A 154 2.68 15.68 -2.60
CA VAL A 154 1.46 14.94 -2.96
C VAL A 154 0.39 15.87 -3.55
N ASP A 155 -0.51 15.33 -4.35
CA ASP A 155 -1.59 16.11 -4.98
C ASP A 155 -2.81 16.28 -4.05
N TYR A 156 -2.95 15.42 -3.04
CA TYR A 156 -4.02 15.51 -2.06
C TYR A 156 -3.60 14.93 -0.70
N ILE A 157 -3.93 15.64 0.36
CA ILE A 157 -3.76 15.19 1.74
C ILE A 157 -5.12 14.92 2.33
N VAL A 158 -5.36 13.67 2.76
CA VAL A 158 -6.59 13.24 3.41
C VAL A 158 -6.72 13.92 4.78
N SER A 159 -7.89 14.52 5.06
CA SER A 159 -8.14 15.22 6.33
C SER A 159 -8.46 14.26 7.48
N TYR A 160 -8.99 13.09 7.16
CA TYR A 160 -9.39 12.08 8.14
C TYR A 160 -8.21 11.58 8.97
N ARG A 161 -8.35 11.57 10.29
CA ARG A 161 -7.34 11.12 11.28
C ARG A 161 -6.03 11.94 11.34
N GLN A 162 -6.00 13.19 10.91
CA GLN A 162 -4.81 14.04 11.07
C GLN A 162 -4.50 14.39 12.54
N ASP A 163 -5.52 14.37 13.39
CA ASP A 163 -5.45 14.62 14.83
C ASP A 163 -5.15 13.35 15.67
N ASP A 164 -5.09 12.20 15.02
CA ASP A 164 -4.76 10.93 15.69
C ASP A 164 -3.25 10.88 16.01
N MET A 165 -2.94 11.03 17.29
CA MET A 165 -1.56 10.99 17.81
C MET A 165 -1.12 9.60 18.25
N SER A 166 -1.90 8.58 18.01
CA SER A 166 -1.52 7.19 18.30
C SER A 166 -0.29 6.77 17.50
N LYS A 167 0.57 5.98 18.13
CA LYS A 167 1.77 5.44 17.48
C LYS A 167 1.41 4.13 16.82
N ALA A 168 1.37 4.14 15.50
CA ALA A 168 1.17 2.94 14.71
C ALA A 168 2.51 2.26 14.40
N ALA A 169 2.47 0.94 14.24
CA ALA A 169 3.61 0.14 13.82
C ALA A 169 3.42 -0.37 12.37
N PRO A 170 4.49 -0.57 11.62
CA PRO A 170 4.41 -1.20 10.30
C PRO A 170 3.83 -2.62 10.38
N SER A 171 3.26 -3.11 9.27
CA SER A 171 2.73 -4.48 9.16
C SER A 171 3.79 -5.56 9.35
N GLY A 172 3.40 -6.74 9.78
CA GLY A 172 4.19 -7.95 9.54
C GLY A 172 4.36 -8.19 8.04
N ILE A 173 5.46 -8.80 7.64
CA ILE A 173 5.73 -9.15 6.25
C ILE A 173 6.18 -10.60 6.17
N ILE A 174 5.52 -11.40 5.34
CA ILE A 174 5.90 -12.76 5.02
C ILE A 174 6.03 -12.91 3.50
N LYS A 175 6.90 -13.81 3.06
CA LYS A 175 7.02 -14.20 1.65
C LYS A 175 6.59 -15.65 1.50
N LEU A 176 5.70 -15.90 0.54
CA LEU A 176 5.29 -17.24 0.15
C LEU A 176 6.17 -17.72 -1.01
N GLY A 177 6.78 -18.87 -0.81
CA GLY A 177 7.59 -19.57 -1.83
C GLY A 177 6.85 -20.77 -2.41
N ALA A 178 7.50 -21.44 -3.37
CA ALA A 178 7.01 -22.69 -3.95
C ALA A 178 6.83 -23.77 -2.88
N GLY A 179 5.82 -24.63 -3.05
CA GLY A 179 5.57 -25.76 -2.14
C GLY A 179 5.08 -25.38 -0.74
N GLY A 180 4.50 -24.18 -0.57
CA GLY A 180 3.96 -23.75 0.72
C GLY A 180 5.02 -23.22 1.71
N LEU A 181 6.23 -22.93 1.23
CA LEU A 181 7.27 -22.33 2.06
C LEU A 181 6.85 -20.94 2.52
N VAL A 182 6.90 -20.71 3.83
CA VAL A 182 6.62 -19.41 4.46
C VAL A 182 7.90 -18.84 5.05
N GLN A 183 8.30 -17.67 4.58
CA GLN A 183 9.46 -16.95 5.09
C GLN A 183 9.00 -15.66 5.78
N VAL A 184 9.33 -15.50 7.06
CA VAL A 184 9.09 -14.27 7.80
C VAL A 184 10.18 -13.26 7.45
N ILE A 185 9.77 -12.09 6.97
CA ILE A 185 10.67 -10.98 6.61
C ILE A 185 10.74 -9.95 7.73
N ARG A 186 9.57 -9.67 8.38
CA ARG A 186 9.45 -8.74 9.51
C ARG A 186 8.30 -9.14 10.42
#